data_6205ad928caf0055f5290a9e4d47416d
#
_entry.id   6205ad928caf0055f5290a9e4d47416d
#
_cell.length_a   1.000
_cell.length_b   1.000
_cell.length_c   1.000
_cell.angle_alpha   90.00
_cell.angle_beta   90.00
_cell.angle_gamma   90.00
#
_symmetry.space_group_name_H-M   'P 1'
#
loop_
_entity.id
_entity.type
_entity.pdbx_description
1 polymer ?
#
loop_
_entity_poly.entity_id
_entity_poly.type
_entity_poly.pdbx_seq_one_letter_code
_entity_poly.pdbx_strand_id
1 'polypeptide(L)'
;MKIAIITGSAGLIGAEASRFFHSKGYTVFGIDNDMRKEFFGDEASTRWMRLDLEKSLKNYRHFEIDIRDAAALGNVFREAGSDLALIIHCASQPSHDWAAKAPHVDFGVNATGTLNLLELTRQTAPAAPFIFTSTNKVYGDTPNRLPLVEKETRWEVDTAHPFFKHGIDESMSIDQSLHSLFGASKVAADVLVQEYGRYFQMKTVCFRGGCLTGPGHSGTQLHGFLAYLMKCAITKTPYKVFGYKGKQVRDNIHSHDLVEAFWQ
;
A
#
# COMPACT_ATOMS: atom_id res chain seq x y z
N MET A 1 23.73 1.23 14.25
CA MET A 1 22.49 0.41 14.13
C MET A 1 21.74 0.88 12.90
N LYS A 2 21.04 0.02 12.15
CA LYS A 2 20.22 0.46 11.00
C LYS A 2 18.75 0.44 11.40
N ILE A 3 18.06 1.56 11.29
CA ILE A 3 16.64 1.66 11.60
C ILE A 3 15.85 1.75 10.30
N ALA A 4 14.76 0.98 10.21
CA ALA A 4 13.73 1.10 9.19
C ALA A 4 12.44 1.66 9.82
N ILE A 5 11.94 2.79 9.33
CA ILE A 5 10.61 3.28 9.67
C ILE A 5 9.61 2.66 8.68
N ILE A 6 8.63 1.93 9.20
CA ILE A 6 7.59 1.26 8.39
C ILE A 6 6.22 1.77 8.85
N THR A 7 5.51 2.49 7.98
CA THR A 7 4.15 2.95 8.27
C THR A 7 3.12 1.96 7.78
N GLY A 8 1.96 1.89 8.42
CA GLY A 8 1.00 0.81 8.19
C GLY A 8 1.57 -0.54 8.60
N SER A 9 2.42 -0.54 9.64
CA SER A 9 3.26 -1.68 10.04
C SER A 9 2.47 -2.91 10.48
N ALA A 10 1.23 -2.75 10.91
CA ALA A 10 0.35 -3.86 11.26
C ALA A 10 -0.57 -4.31 10.10
N GLY A 11 -0.56 -3.61 8.96
CA GLY A 11 -1.23 -4.02 7.74
C GLY A 11 -0.49 -5.15 7.01
N LEU A 12 -1.10 -5.68 5.93
CA LEU A 12 -0.56 -6.81 5.17
C LEU A 12 0.90 -6.61 4.75
N ILE A 13 1.20 -5.52 4.04
CA ILE A 13 2.54 -5.30 3.49
C ILE A 13 3.49 -4.76 4.57
N GLY A 14 3.01 -3.88 5.45
CA GLY A 14 3.84 -3.35 6.53
C GLY A 14 4.30 -4.43 7.51
N ALA A 15 3.46 -5.42 7.82
CA ALA A 15 3.83 -6.53 8.69
C ALA A 15 4.82 -7.48 8.02
N GLU A 16 4.62 -7.80 6.75
CA GLU A 16 5.58 -8.60 5.98
C GLU A 16 6.94 -7.88 5.89
N ALA A 17 6.94 -6.58 5.55
CA ALA A 17 8.14 -5.77 5.52
C ALA A 17 8.82 -5.71 6.89
N SER A 18 8.05 -5.58 7.99
CA SER A 18 8.61 -5.56 9.35
C SER A 18 9.37 -6.85 9.66
N ARG A 19 8.81 -8.01 9.35
CA ARG A 19 9.47 -9.30 9.54
C ARG A 19 10.70 -9.46 8.64
N PHE A 20 10.55 -9.11 7.37
CA PHE A 20 11.61 -9.25 6.38
C PHE A 20 12.82 -8.37 6.71
N PHE A 21 12.61 -7.07 6.93
CA PHE A 21 13.73 -6.16 7.22
C PHE A 21 14.33 -6.39 8.61
N HIS A 22 13.53 -6.83 9.60
CA HIS A 22 14.07 -7.33 10.86
C HIS A 22 15.03 -8.51 10.64
N SER A 23 14.70 -9.48 9.78
CA SER A 23 15.57 -10.61 9.44
C SER A 23 16.85 -10.19 8.70
N LYS A 24 16.84 -9.02 8.05
CA LYS A 24 18.03 -8.40 7.42
C LYS A 24 18.85 -7.54 8.40
N GLY A 25 18.52 -7.58 9.71
CA GLY A 25 19.28 -6.91 10.77
C GLY A 25 18.88 -5.47 11.04
N TYR A 26 17.74 -5.02 10.54
CA TYR A 26 17.20 -3.70 10.90
C TYR A 26 16.48 -3.74 12.26
N THR A 27 16.61 -2.66 13.01
CA THR A 27 15.63 -2.30 14.05
C THR A 27 14.43 -1.68 13.35
N VAL A 28 13.23 -2.16 13.62
CA VAL A 28 12.02 -1.68 12.96
C VAL A 28 11.23 -0.75 13.88
N PHE A 29 11.03 0.48 13.42
CA PHE A 29 10.10 1.43 14.01
C PHE A 29 8.79 1.36 13.23
N GLY A 30 7.81 0.64 13.78
CA GLY A 30 6.50 0.43 13.15
C GLY A 30 5.52 1.51 13.57
N ILE A 31 4.92 2.20 12.60
CA ILE A 31 3.89 3.24 12.81
C ILE A 31 2.56 2.72 12.29
N ASP A 32 1.55 2.62 13.16
CA ASP A 32 0.18 2.20 12.81
C ASP A 32 -0.79 2.64 13.92
N ASN A 33 -1.99 3.06 13.57
CA ASN A 33 -3.03 3.49 14.49
C ASN A 33 -4.32 2.63 14.42
N ASP A 34 -4.26 1.47 13.74
CA ASP A 34 -5.40 0.55 13.54
C ASP A 34 -6.63 1.22 12.88
N MET A 35 -6.41 2.29 12.09
CA MET A 35 -7.49 3.02 11.43
C MET A 35 -8.27 2.17 10.41
N ARG A 36 -7.73 1.01 10.04
CA ARG A 36 -8.40 0.06 9.15
C ARG A 36 -9.76 -0.39 9.69
N LYS A 37 -9.91 -0.54 11.01
CA LYS A 37 -11.20 -0.87 11.63
C LYS A 37 -12.28 0.22 11.43
N GLU A 38 -11.86 1.49 11.32
CA GLU A 38 -12.78 2.60 11.03
C GLU A 38 -13.32 2.52 9.61
N PHE A 39 -12.49 2.04 8.67
CA PHE A 39 -12.85 1.94 7.25
C PHE A 39 -13.72 0.73 6.93
N PHE A 40 -13.50 -0.40 7.62
CA PHE A 40 -14.08 -1.70 7.26
C PHE A 40 -14.75 -2.43 8.42
N GLY A 41 -14.82 -1.82 9.61
CA GLY A 41 -15.38 -2.42 10.84
C GLY A 41 -14.37 -3.21 11.67
N ASP A 42 -14.77 -3.63 12.86
CA ASP A 42 -13.91 -4.27 13.86
C ASP A 42 -13.21 -5.54 13.33
N GLU A 43 -13.84 -6.28 12.44
CA GLU A 43 -13.27 -7.49 11.82
C GLU A 43 -12.00 -7.20 10.99
N ALA A 44 -11.82 -5.95 10.57
CA ALA A 44 -10.66 -5.51 9.81
C ALA A 44 -9.52 -4.98 10.67
N SER A 45 -9.69 -4.95 12.01
CA SER A 45 -8.64 -4.50 12.93
C SER A 45 -7.33 -5.25 12.70
N THR A 46 -6.24 -4.52 12.70
CA THR A 46 -4.86 -5.03 12.57
C THR A 46 -4.16 -5.18 13.91
N ARG A 47 -4.86 -4.92 15.03
CA ARG A 47 -4.29 -5.00 16.37
C ARG A 47 -3.67 -6.37 16.69
N TRP A 48 -4.26 -7.46 16.22
CA TRP A 48 -3.73 -8.80 16.41
C TRP A 48 -2.33 -8.96 15.78
N MET A 49 -2.12 -8.37 14.61
CA MET A 49 -0.84 -8.39 13.90
C MET A 49 0.19 -7.52 14.64
N ARG A 50 -0.21 -6.33 15.14
CA ARG A 50 0.67 -5.51 15.98
C ARG A 50 1.21 -6.31 17.16
N LEU A 51 0.33 -6.95 17.92
CA LEU A 51 0.70 -7.75 19.09
C LEU A 51 1.63 -8.92 18.74
N ASP A 52 1.42 -9.54 17.57
CA ASP A 52 2.29 -10.59 17.08
C ASP A 52 3.70 -10.06 16.73
N LEU A 53 3.79 -8.92 16.06
CA LEU A 53 5.07 -8.28 15.75
C LEU A 53 5.84 -7.89 17.03
N GLU A 54 5.18 -7.26 18.00
CA GLU A 54 5.76 -6.89 19.29
C GLU A 54 6.28 -8.13 20.06
N LYS A 55 5.59 -9.26 19.97
CA LYS A 55 5.99 -10.51 20.61
C LYS A 55 7.11 -11.23 19.87
N SER A 56 7.08 -11.25 18.54
CA SER A 56 7.95 -12.09 17.72
C SER A 56 9.27 -11.43 17.32
N LEU A 57 9.31 -10.09 17.26
CA LEU A 57 10.47 -9.34 16.77
C LEU A 57 11.16 -8.58 17.92
N LYS A 58 12.35 -9.02 18.32
CA LYS A 58 13.09 -8.43 19.46
C LYS A 58 13.43 -6.94 19.27
N ASN A 59 13.71 -6.54 18.03
CA ASN A 59 14.08 -5.17 17.67
C ASN A 59 12.96 -4.47 16.90
N TYR A 60 11.72 -4.69 17.31
CA TYR A 60 10.54 -3.99 16.81
C TYR A 60 10.01 -3.06 17.90
N ARG A 61 9.73 -1.82 17.52
CA ARG A 61 9.06 -0.86 18.40
C ARG A 61 7.87 -0.27 17.68
N HIS A 62 6.72 -0.32 18.33
CA HIS A 62 5.47 0.23 17.80
C HIS A 62 5.23 1.66 18.28
N PHE A 63 4.75 2.49 17.35
CA PHE A 63 4.29 3.85 17.59
C PHE A 63 2.85 3.96 17.10
N GLU A 64 1.92 4.18 18.03
CA GLU A 64 0.50 4.40 17.72
C GLU A 64 0.29 5.87 17.32
N ILE A 65 0.58 6.18 16.06
CA ILE A 65 0.60 7.54 15.51
C ILE A 65 -0.17 7.58 14.21
N ASP A 66 -0.96 8.65 14.05
CA ASP A 66 -1.56 9.01 12.76
C ASP A 66 -0.51 9.73 11.90
N ILE A 67 -0.32 9.29 10.66
CA ILE A 67 0.66 9.92 9.74
C ILE A 67 0.29 11.34 9.33
N ARG A 68 -0.92 11.81 9.65
CA ARG A 68 -1.32 13.21 9.50
C ARG A 68 -0.74 14.13 10.60
N ASP A 69 -0.33 13.55 11.73
CA ASP A 69 0.34 14.28 12.81
C ASP A 69 1.85 14.41 12.56
N ALA A 70 2.21 15.48 11.84
CA ALA A 70 3.60 15.75 11.51
C ALA A 70 4.50 15.96 12.75
N ALA A 71 3.96 16.47 13.86
CA ALA A 71 4.73 16.69 15.08
C ALA A 71 5.07 15.35 15.76
N ALA A 72 4.08 14.46 15.89
CA ALA A 72 4.30 13.13 16.44
C ALA A 72 5.27 12.32 15.56
N LEU A 73 5.10 12.34 14.24
CA LEU A 73 6.06 11.73 13.30
C LEU A 73 7.47 12.29 13.49
N GLY A 74 7.61 13.61 13.62
CA GLY A 74 8.89 14.28 13.84
C GLY A 74 9.62 13.78 15.09
N ASN A 75 8.90 13.36 16.14
CA ASN A 75 9.52 12.73 17.32
C ASN A 75 10.13 11.38 16.98
N VAL A 76 9.44 10.55 16.19
CA VAL A 76 9.94 9.23 15.75
C VAL A 76 11.19 9.38 14.88
N PHE A 77 11.18 10.34 13.95
CA PHE A 77 12.33 10.61 13.09
C PHE A 77 13.54 11.12 13.88
N ARG A 78 13.32 12.01 14.87
CA ARG A 78 14.39 12.46 15.77
C ARG A 78 14.98 11.33 16.62
N GLU A 79 14.12 10.42 17.09
CA GLU A 79 14.56 9.26 17.84
C GLU A 79 15.39 8.30 16.99
N ALA A 80 14.99 8.07 15.73
CA ALA A 80 15.77 7.27 14.78
C ALA A 80 17.13 7.92 14.45
N GLY A 81 17.18 9.26 14.39
CA GLY A 81 18.39 10.04 14.21
C GLY A 81 19.22 9.60 13.00
N SER A 82 20.54 9.59 13.18
CA SER A 82 21.50 9.18 12.14
C SER A 82 21.46 7.69 11.78
N ASP A 83 20.79 6.87 12.57
CA ASP A 83 20.61 5.44 12.31
C ASP A 83 19.47 5.15 11.32
N LEU A 84 18.65 6.14 10.96
CA LEU A 84 17.57 5.99 9.97
C LEU A 84 18.14 5.67 8.59
N ALA A 85 17.91 4.47 8.14
CA ALA A 85 18.51 3.91 6.93
C ALA A 85 17.48 3.54 5.85
N LEU A 86 16.17 3.54 6.16
CA LEU A 86 15.12 3.10 5.24
C LEU A 86 13.75 3.60 5.72
N ILE A 87 12.91 4.05 4.78
CA ILE A 87 11.50 4.34 5.00
C ILE A 87 10.66 3.47 4.06
N ILE A 88 9.69 2.73 4.61
CA ILE A 88 8.68 1.98 3.85
C ILE A 88 7.32 2.52 4.22
N HIS A 89 6.68 3.18 3.26
CA HIS A 89 5.39 3.82 3.47
C HIS A 89 4.26 2.97 2.91
N CYS A 90 3.57 2.22 3.82
CA CYS A 90 2.43 1.37 3.50
C CYS A 90 1.11 1.88 4.11
N ALA A 91 1.15 2.86 5.02
CA ALA A 91 -0.07 3.42 5.60
C ALA A 91 -0.91 4.10 4.52
N SER A 92 -2.19 3.77 4.46
CA SER A 92 -3.13 4.37 3.51
C SER A 92 -4.58 4.16 3.95
N GLN A 93 -5.47 5.00 3.47
CA GLN A 93 -6.91 4.74 3.42
C GLN A 93 -7.19 4.02 2.08
N PRO A 94 -7.58 2.72 2.07
CA PRO A 94 -7.66 1.96 0.82
C PRO A 94 -9.09 1.78 0.28
N SER A 95 -10.11 2.34 0.94
CA SER A 95 -11.52 2.14 0.59
C SER A 95 -12.04 3.23 -0.36
N HIS A 96 -12.58 2.82 -1.52
CA HIS A 96 -13.25 3.72 -2.45
C HIS A 96 -14.51 4.34 -1.83
N ASP A 97 -15.32 3.52 -1.13
CA ASP A 97 -16.58 3.96 -0.52
C ASP A 97 -16.32 4.95 0.61
N TRP A 98 -15.29 4.69 1.42
CA TRP A 98 -14.90 5.62 2.48
C TRP A 98 -14.36 6.93 1.92
N ALA A 99 -13.57 6.90 0.86
CA ALA A 99 -13.08 8.10 0.18
C ALA A 99 -14.23 9.00 -0.28
N ALA A 100 -15.29 8.41 -0.84
CA ALA A 100 -16.48 9.15 -1.25
C ALA A 100 -17.25 9.73 -0.05
N LYS A 101 -17.28 9.01 1.08
CA LYS A 101 -17.97 9.43 2.30
C LYS A 101 -17.21 10.47 3.11
N ALA A 102 -15.89 10.40 3.13
CA ALA A 102 -15.02 11.26 3.93
C ALA A 102 -13.76 11.72 3.12
N PRO A 103 -13.93 12.56 2.07
CA PRO A 103 -12.86 12.92 1.15
C PRO A 103 -11.66 13.60 1.84
N HIS A 104 -11.90 14.42 2.85
CA HIS A 104 -10.83 15.08 3.61
C HIS A 104 -9.99 14.08 4.41
N VAL A 105 -10.59 13.03 4.95
CA VAL A 105 -9.87 11.96 5.64
C VAL A 105 -9.03 11.17 4.65
N ASP A 106 -9.62 10.79 3.51
CA ASP A 106 -8.93 10.07 2.44
C ASP A 106 -7.70 10.84 1.94
N PHE A 107 -7.91 12.09 1.53
CA PHE A 107 -6.81 12.93 1.04
C PHE A 107 -5.77 13.22 2.12
N GLY A 108 -6.23 13.47 3.36
CA GLY A 108 -5.35 13.70 4.51
C GLY A 108 -4.43 12.52 4.79
N VAL A 109 -4.96 11.28 4.80
CA VAL A 109 -4.16 10.08 5.01
C VAL A 109 -3.26 9.82 3.80
N ASN A 110 -3.81 9.76 2.59
CA ASN A 110 -3.08 9.29 1.42
C ASN A 110 -2.08 10.32 0.88
N ALA A 111 -2.45 11.61 0.78
CA ALA A 111 -1.60 12.63 0.19
C ALA A 111 -0.83 13.43 1.25
N THR A 112 -1.53 14.03 2.24
CA THR A 112 -0.87 14.86 3.26
C THR A 112 0.05 14.03 4.16
N GLY A 113 -0.37 12.82 4.57
CA GLY A 113 0.47 11.92 5.35
C GLY A 113 1.74 11.52 4.60
N THR A 114 1.63 11.25 3.29
CA THR A 114 2.80 11.00 2.43
C THR A 114 3.73 12.20 2.37
N LEU A 115 3.19 13.41 2.22
CA LEU A 115 3.98 14.65 2.21
C LEU A 115 4.73 14.86 3.54
N ASN A 116 4.06 14.61 4.67
CA ASN A 116 4.71 14.71 5.99
C ASN A 116 5.94 13.79 6.10
N LEU A 117 5.79 12.54 5.65
CA LEU A 117 6.90 11.57 5.67
C LEU A 117 8.04 11.96 4.72
N LEU A 118 7.69 12.43 3.51
CA LEU A 118 8.69 12.90 2.54
C LEU A 118 9.49 14.09 3.07
N GLU A 119 8.81 15.10 3.66
CA GLU A 119 9.49 16.26 4.25
C GLU A 119 10.38 15.88 5.43
N LEU A 120 9.90 15.03 6.33
CA LEU A 120 10.71 14.55 7.44
C LEU A 120 11.93 13.76 6.94
N THR A 121 11.75 12.90 5.94
CA THR A 121 12.87 12.16 5.32
C THR A 121 13.89 13.12 4.70
N ARG A 122 13.42 14.10 3.92
CA ARG A 122 14.29 15.08 3.28
C ARG A 122 15.11 15.87 4.30
N GLN A 123 14.50 16.26 5.42
CA GLN A 123 15.13 17.10 6.44
C GLN A 123 16.07 16.31 7.35
N THR A 124 15.81 15.03 7.62
CA THR A 124 16.53 14.28 8.66
C THR A 124 17.40 13.14 8.11
N ALA A 125 17.01 12.52 7.00
CA ALA A 125 17.70 11.37 6.43
C ALA A 125 17.59 11.34 4.88
N PRO A 126 18.05 12.37 4.15
CA PRO A 126 17.85 12.49 2.71
C PRO A 126 18.53 11.37 1.90
N ALA A 127 19.49 10.66 2.47
CA ALA A 127 20.18 9.53 1.83
C ALA A 127 19.43 8.20 2.00
N ALA A 128 18.47 8.11 2.92
CA ALA A 128 17.70 6.90 3.16
C ALA A 128 16.69 6.67 2.01
N PRO A 129 16.63 5.46 1.43
CA PRO A 129 15.60 5.12 0.46
C PRO A 129 14.19 5.28 1.04
N PHE A 130 13.29 5.83 0.21
CA PHE A 130 11.87 5.98 0.50
C PHE A 130 11.06 5.11 -0.46
N ILE A 131 10.52 4.02 0.06
CA ILE A 131 9.72 3.06 -0.68
C ILE A 131 8.24 3.35 -0.42
N PHE A 132 7.48 3.61 -1.49
CA PHE A 132 6.06 3.90 -1.39
C PHE A 132 5.21 2.80 -2.03
N THR A 133 4.30 2.22 -1.25
CA THR A 133 3.26 1.34 -1.79
C THR A 133 2.15 2.17 -2.43
N SER A 134 2.33 2.44 -3.71
CA SER A 134 1.34 3.05 -4.57
C SER A 134 0.28 2.03 -5.01
N THR A 135 -0.46 2.29 -6.05
CA THR A 135 -1.55 1.43 -6.51
C THR A 135 -1.72 1.54 -8.04
N ASN A 136 -2.20 0.48 -8.67
CA ASN A 136 -2.62 0.52 -10.08
C ASN A 136 -3.81 1.50 -10.31
N LYS A 137 -4.48 1.97 -9.25
CA LYS A 137 -5.58 2.96 -9.36
C LYS A 137 -5.11 4.35 -9.80
N VAL A 138 -3.81 4.59 -9.84
CA VAL A 138 -3.25 5.79 -10.48
C VAL A 138 -3.55 5.86 -11.98
N TYR A 139 -3.77 4.72 -12.62
CA TYR A 139 -4.20 4.65 -14.03
C TYR A 139 -5.71 4.84 -14.22
N GLY A 140 -6.47 4.93 -13.13
CA GLY A 140 -7.92 5.10 -13.17
C GLY A 140 -8.64 3.97 -13.92
N ASP A 141 -9.53 4.33 -14.83
CA ASP A 141 -10.26 3.41 -15.71
C ASP A 141 -9.60 3.21 -17.10
N THR A 142 -8.43 3.81 -17.34
CA THR A 142 -7.70 3.67 -18.61
C THR A 142 -7.49 2.20 -19.02
N PRO A 143 -7.16 1.26 -18.12
CA PRO A 143 -7.06 -0.15 -18.49
C PRO A 143 -8.33 -0.76 -19.10
N ASN A 144 -9.51 -0.24 -18.72
CA ASN A 144 -10.78 -0.71 -19.26
C ASN A 144 -11.08 -0.19 -20.67
N ARG A 145 -10.31 0.77 -21.15
CA ARG A 145 -10.45 1.37 -22.50
C ARG A 145 -9.54 0.71 -23.52
N LEU A 146 -8.70 -0.22 -23.09
CA LEU A 146 -7.89 -1.03 -24.00
C LEU A 146 -8.80 -1.87 -24.90
N PRO A 147 -8.34 -2.25 -26.11
CA PRO A 147 -9.06 -3.21 -26.95
C PRO A 147 -9.10 -4.56 -26.24
N LEU A 148 -10.22 -4.84 -25.57
CA LEU A 148 -10.44 -6.07 -24.81
C LEU A 148 -11.27 -7.05 -25.60
N VAL A 149 -10.86 -8.33 -25.57
CA VAL A 149 -11.56 -9.46 -26.18
C VAL A 149 -12.20 -10.30 -25.07
N GLU A 150 -13.51 -10.55 -25.17
CA GLU A 150 -14.21 -11.45 -24.25
C GLU A 150 -13.88 -12.91 -24.61
N LYS A 151 -13.22 -13.62 -23.68
CA LYS A 151 -12.99 -15.06 -23.74
C LYS A 151 -14.07 -15.81 -22.95
N GLU A 152 -14.01 -17.12 -22.94
CA GLU A 152 -14.96 -17.95 -22.20
C GLU A 152 -14.96 -17.64 -20.70
N THR A 153 -13.79 -17.52 -20.08
CA THR A 153 -13.63 -17.39 -18.62
C THR A 153 -13.11 -16.03 -18.17
N ARG A 154 -12.58 -15.18 -19.07
CA ARG A 154 -11.97 -13.89 -18.72
C ARG A 154 -12.00 -12.88 -19.87
N TRP A 155 -11.72 -11.63 -19.54
CA TRP A 155 -11.31 -10.63 -20.50
C TRP A 155 -9.82 -10.76 -20.81
N GLU A 156 -9.42 -10.46 -22.05
CA GLU A 156 -8.02 -10.45 -22.47
C GLU A 156 -7.76 -9.19 -23.30
N VAL A 157 -6.55 -8.63 -23.22
CA VAL A 157 -6.13 -7.57 -24.13
C VAL A 157 -5.97 -8.16 -25.53
N ASP A 158 -6.37 -7.42 -26.57
CA ASP A 158 -6.20 -7.86 -27.97
C ASP A 158 -4.71 -8.16 -28.25
N THR A 159 -4.47 -9.27 -28.95
CA THR A 159 -3.11 -9.76 -29.26
C THR A 159 -2.27 -8.79 -30.07
N ALA A 160 -2.89 -7.87 -30.81
CA ALA A 160 -2.22 -6.82 -31.59
C ALA A 160 -1.76 -5.64 -30.70
N HIS A 161 -2.27 -5.53 -29.47
CA HIS A 161 -1.91 -4.41 -28.58
C HIS A 161 -0.57 -4.66 -27.87
N PRO A 162 0.31 -3.64 -27.72
CA PRO A 162 1.61 -3.81 -27.03
C PRO A 162 1.51 -4.41 -25.63
N PHE A 163 0.49 -4.06 -24.85
CA PHE A 163 0.28 -4.57 -23.49
C PHE A 163 -0.17 -6.03 -23.42
N PHE A 164 -0.47 -6.68 -24.55
CA PHE A 164 -0.83 -8.10 -24.53
C PHE A 164 0.32 -8.98 -24.03
N LYS A 165 1.53 -8.71 -24.49
CA LYS A 165 2.69 -9.59 -24.24
C LYS A 165 3.33 -9.37 -22.87
N HIS A 166 3.42 -8.11 -22.42
CA HIS A 166 4.19 -7.75 -21.22
C HIS A 166 3.36 -7.13 -20.12
N GLY A 167 2.04 -7.02 -20.30
CA GLY A 167 1.16 -6.32 -19.36
C GLY A 167 1.24 -4.81 -19.50
N ILE A 168 0.52 -4.12 -18.60
CA ILE A 168 0.48 -2.66 -18.51
C ILE A 168 1.72 -2.19 -17.74
N ASP A 169 2.48 -1.29 -18.33
CA ASP A 169 3.66 -0.66 -17.74
C ASP A 169 3.41 0.83 -17.39
N GLU A 170 4.45 1.51 -16.93
CA GLU A 170 4.40 2.89 -16.47
C GLU A 170 4.23 3.92 -17.61
N SER A 171 4.25 3.50 -18.87
CA SER A 171 3.94 4.35 -20.03
C SER A 171 2.45 4.66 -20.16
N MET A 172 1.58 3.90 -19.47
CA MET A 172 0.14 4.16 -19.47
C MET A 172 -0.15 5.51 -18.82
N SER A 173 -0.91 6.37 -19.53
CA SER A 173 -1.30 7.69 -19.04
C SER A 173 -2.12 7.60 -17.75
N ILE A 174 -1.86 8.52 -16.85
CA ILE A 174 -2.68 8.78 -15.66
C ILE A 174 -3.71 9.91 -15.89
N ASP A 175 -3.67 10.53 -17.07
CA ASP A 175 -4.55 11.65 -17.41
C ASP A 175 -5.85 11.17 -18.05
N GLN A 176 -6.88 12.03 -17.99
CA GLN A 176 -8.16 11.86 -18.68
C GLN A 176 -8.87 10.53 -18.34
N SER A 177 -8.74 10.07 -17.11
CA SER A 177 -9.37 8.84 -16.63
C SER A 177 -10.14 9.06 -15.33
N LEU A 178 -11.08 8.15 -15.03
CA LEU A 178 -11.85 8.17 -13.80
C LEU A 178 -11.07 7.46 -12.70
N HIS A 179 -10.45 8.22 -11.78
CA HIS A 179 -9.64 7.67 -10.70
C HIS A 179 -10.44 7.24 -9.47
N SER A 180 -11.66 7.73 -9.28
CA SER A 180 -12.31 7.85 -7.98
C SER A 180 -11.58 8.84 -7.05
N LEU A 181 -12.19 9.21 -5.91
CA LEU A 181 -11.52 10.08 -4.93
C LEU A 181 -10.31 9.40 -4.30
N PHE A 182 -10.42 8.12 -3.97
CA PHE A 182 -9.29 7.30 -3.51
C PHE A 182 -8.14 7.28 -4.51
N GLY A 183 -8.45 7.02 -5.79
CA GLY A 183 -7.42 7.02 -6.84
C GLY A 183 -6.76 8.39 -6.99
N ALA A 184 -7.53 9.48 -6.91
CA ALA A 184 -7.01 10.85 -7.01
C ALA A 184 -6.04 11.19 -5.86
N SER A 185 -6.37 10.83 -4.61
CA SER A 185 -5.47 11.05 -3.47
C SER A 185 -4.18 10.21 -3.59
N LYS A 186 -4.28 8.99 -4.13
CA LYS A 186 -3.11 8.14 -4.39
C LYS A 186 -2.27 8.64 -5.56
N VAL A 187 -2.87 9.23 -6.62
CA VAL A 187 -2.14 9.92 -7.70
C VAL A 187 -1.34 11.09 -7.14
N ALA A 188 -1.97 11.92 -6.28
CA ALA A 188 -1.26 13.03 -5.65
C ALA A 188 -0.02 12.54 -4.86
N ALA A 189 -0.17 11.48 -4.06
CA ALA A 189 0.94 10.88 -3.32
C ALA A 189 2.02 10.30 -4.24
N ASP A 190 1.62 9.55 -5.28
CA ASP A 190 2.53 8.91 -6.24
C ASP A 190 3.41 9.95 -6.96
N VAL A 191 2.77 11.03 -7.45
CA VAL A 191 3.48 12.13 -8.11
C VAL A 191 4.40 12.87 -7.14
N LEU A 192 3.97 13.13 -5.88
CA LEU A 192 4.84 13.74 -4.87
C LEU A 192 6.09 12.90 -4.63
N VAL A 193 5.96 11.58 -4.46
CA VAL A 193 7.11 10.69 -4.25
C VAL A 193 8.09 10.76 -5.41
N GLN A 194 7.60 10.77 -6.66
CA GLN A 194 8.43 10.91 -7.84
C GLN A 194 9.14 12.27 -7.89
N GLU A 195 8.42 13.37 -7.58
CA GLU A 195 8.99 14.72 -7.61
C GLU A 195 10.04 14.94 -6.50
N TYR A 196 9.86 14.34 -5.32
CA TYR A 196 10.89 14.38 -4.29
C TYR A 196 12.17 13.68 -4.75
N GLY A 197 12.05 12.59 -5.51
CA GLY A 197 13.18 11.92 -6.14
C GLY A 197 13.86 12.81 -7.19
N ARG A 198 13.10 13.41 -8.09
CA ARG A 198 13.62 14.22 -9.20
C ARG A 198 14.16 15.58 -8.73
N TYR A 199 13.40 16.26 -7.88
CA TYR A 199 13.70 17.64 -7.49
C TYR A 199 14.75 17.73 -6.39
N PHE A 200 14.66 16.84 -5.38
CA PHE A 200 15.57 16.84 -4.24
C PHE A 200 16.65 15.75 -4.29
N GLN A 201 16.70 14.97 -5.38
CA GLN A 201 17.65 13.88 -5.57
C GLN A 201 17.56 12.81 -4.46
N MET A 202 16.39 12.65 -3.84
CA MET A 202 16.14 11.58 -2.89
C MET A 202 16.00 10.23 -3.59
N LYS A 203 16.35 9.16 -2.91
CA LYS A 203 16.15 7.79 -3.40
C LYS A 203 14.70 7.36 -3.17
N THR A 204 13.82 7.68 -4.10
CA THR A 204 12.39 7.33 -3.98
C THR A 204 11.97 6.31 -5.03
N VAL A 205 11.04 5.44 -4.67
CA VAL A 205 10.41 4.47 -5.58
C VAL A 205 8.92 4.30 -5.27
N CYS A 206 8.09 4.18 -6.32
CA CYS A 206 6.67 3.88 -6.23
C CYS A 206 6.40 2.46 -6.75
N PHE A 207 5.82 1.60 -5.92
CA PHE A 207 5.31 0.30 -6.32
C PHE A 207 3.80 0.38 -6.57
N ARG A 208 3.38 0.39 -7.83
CA ARG A 208 1.98 0.49 -8.27
C ARG A 208 1.29 -0.87 -8.26
N GLY A 209 1.10 -1.42 -7.06
CA GLY A 209 0.52 -2.75 -6.89
C GLY A 209 -0.94 -2.85 -7.32
N GLY A 210 -1.31 -4.02 -7.81
CA GLY A 210 -2.69 -4.43 -8.07
C GLY A 210 -3.38 -5.00 -6.83
N CYS A 211 -3.76 -6.26 -6.84
CA CYS A 211 -4.31 -6.95 -5.68
C CYS A 211 -3.19 -7.57 -4.84
N LEU A 212 -2.84 -6.91 -3.75
CA LEU A 212 -1.85 -7.44 -2.80
C LEU A 212 -2.52 -8.49 -1.93
N THR A 213 -1.89 -9.65 -1.79
CA THR A 213 -2.42 -10.77 -1.01
C THR A 213 -1.36 -11.42 -0.14
N GLY A 214 -1.77 -12.20 0.85
CA GLY A 214 -0.86 -12.90 1.75
C GLY A 214 -1.55 -13.33 3.04
N PRO A 215 -0.89 -14.15 3.87
CA PRO A 215 -1.49 -14.75 5.08
C PRO A 215 -1.85 -13.73 6.16
N GLY A 216 -1.20 -12.58 6.19
CA GLY A 216 -1.50 -11.49 7.14
C GLY A 216 -2.66 -10.58 6.73
N HIS A 217 -3.41 -10.90 5.68
CA HIS A 217 -4.47 -10.03 5.19
C HIS A 217 -5.77 -10.16 5.99
N SER A 218 -6.16 -9.12 6.72
CA SER A 218 -7.50 -9.00 7.32
C SER A 218 -8.53 -8.68 6.23
N GLY A 219 -8.90 -9.72 5.45
CA GLY A 219 -9.80 -9.59 4.31
C GLY A 219 -11.26 -9.39 4.72
N THR A 220 -11.94 -8.48 4.03
CA THR A 220 -13.39 -8.22 4.16
C THR A 220 -14.06 -8.35 2.80
N GLN A 221 -15.40 -8.40 2.76
CA GLN A 221 -16.15 -8.55 1.52
C GLN A 221 -15.79 -7.51 0.44
N LEU A 222 -15.48 -6.28 0.84
CA LEU A 222 -15.19 -5.18 -0.07
C LEU A 222 -13.68 -4.93 -0.27
N HIS A 223 -12.81 -5.62 0.50
CA HIS A 223 -11.37 -5.42 0.40
C HIS A 223 -10.58 -6.68 0.80
N GLY A 224 -9.75 -7.18 -0.12
CA GLY A 224 -8.96 -8.40 0.08
C GLY A 224 -9.73 -9.65 -0.31
N PHE A 225 -10.19 -9.71 -1.56
CA PHE A 225 -11.11 -10.74 -2.05
C PHE A 225 -10.60 -12.17 -1.84
N LEU A 226 -9.28 -12.44 -1.98
CA LEU A 226 -8.71 -13.77 -1.78
C LEU A 226 -8.77 -14.21 -0.30
N ALA A 227 -8.36 -13.33 0.62
CA ALA A 227 -8.44 -13.62 2.05
C ALA A 227 -9.89 -13.79 2.50
N TYR A 228 -10.80 -12.97 1.97
CA TYR A 228 -12.23 -13.10 2.26
C TYR A 228 -12.84 -14.39 1.67
N LEU A 229 -12.44 -14.80 0.45
CA LEU A 229 -12.83 -16.08 -0.14
C LEU A 229 -12.39 -17.25 0.75
N MET A 230 -11.15 -17.25 1.23
CA MET A 230 -10.65 -18.27 2.15
C MET A 230 -11.43 -18.30 3.47
N LYS A 231 -11.73 -17.13 4.04
CA LYS A 231 -12.61 -17.01 5.22
C LYS A 231 -13.98 -17.64 4.95
N CYS A 232 -14.63 -17.28 3.85
CA CYS A 232 -15.94 -17.83 3.48
C CYS A 232 -15.88 -19.35 3.31
N ALA A 233 -14.84 -19.88 2.67
CA ALA A 233 -14.67 -21.33 2.48
C ALA A 233 -14.52 -22.07 3.82
N ILE A 234 -13.72 -21.54 4.75
CA ILE A 234 -13.51 -22.15 6.07
C ILE A 234 -14.77 -22.06 6.94
N THR A 235 -15.44 -20.92 6.93
CA THR A 235 -16.66 -20.69 7.74
C THR A 235 -17.92 -21.22 7.08
N LYS A 236 -17.83 -21.76 5.85
CA LYS A 236 -18.97 -22.25 5.05
C LYS A 236 -20.04 -21.19 4.82
N THR A 237 -19.63 -19.94 4.67
CA THR A 237 -20.52 -18.82 4.37
C THR A 237 -20.53 -18.55 2.85
N PRO A 238 -21.67 -18.10 2.27
CA PRO A 238 -21.72 -17.77 0.86
C PRO A 238 -20.73 -16.69 0.45
N TYR A 239 -19.99 -16.93 -0.62
CA TYR A 239 -19.11 -15.95 -1.25
C TYR A 239 -19.76 -15.36 -2.50
N LYS A 240 -19.79 -14.02 -2.61
CA LYS A 240 -20.36 -13.34 -3.76
C LYS A 240 -19.26 -12.87 -4.72
N VAL A 241 -19.29 -13.39 -5.95
CA VAL A 241 -18.40 -12.91 -7.03
C VAL A 241 -19.04 -11.66 -7.66
N PHE A 242 -18.32 -10.56 -7.65
CA PHE A 242 -18.73 -9.31 -8.28
C PHE A 242 -18.21 -9.22 -9.72
N GLY A 243 -18.88 -8.42 -10.54
CA GLY A 243 -18.48 -8.12 -11.91
C GLY A 243 -19.22 -8.92 -12.98
N TYR A 244 -18.99 -8.51 -14.23
CA TYR A 244 -19.67 -9.08 -15.39
C TYR A 244 -19.34 -10.55 -15.56
N LYS A 245 -20.35 -11.42 -15.42
CA LYS A 245 -20.24 -12.89 -15.58
C LYS A 245 -19.04 -13.54 -14.85
N GLY A 246 -18.52 -12.89 -13.80
CA GLY A 246 -17.35 -13.38 -13.08
C GLY A 246 -16.02 -13.31 -13.87
N LYS A 247 -15.97 -12.64 -15.02
CA LYS A 247 -14.80 -12.59 -15.92
C LYS A 247 -13.78 -11.50 -15.57
N GLN A 248 -13.80 -10.99 -14.36
CA GLN A 248 -12.84 -9.99 -13.94
C GLN A 248 -11.40 -10.54 -13.96
N VAL A 249 -10.49 -9.78 -14.53
CA VAL A 249 -9.06 -10.03 -14.46
C VAL A 249 -8.44 -9.13 -13.39
N ARG A 250 -7.60 -9.70 -12.55
CA ARG A 250 -6.87 -8.99 -11.49
C ARG A 250 -5.41 -9.38 -11.52
N ASP A 251 -4.57 -8.40 -11.34
CA ASP A 251 -3.16 -8.57 -11.08
C ASP A 251 -2.96 -8.86 -9.60
N ASN A 252 -2.36 -10.00 -9.28
CA ASN A 252 -2.16 -10.46 -7.91
C ASN A 252 -0.68 -10.67 -7.64
N ILE A 253 -0.20 -10.15 -6.49
CA ILE A 253 1.14 -10.41 -6.00
C ILE A 253 1.08 -10.81 -4.52
N HIS A 254 1.89 -11.78 -4.13
CA HIS A 254 2.02 -12.17 -2.73
C HIS A 254 2.84 -11.12 -1.95
N SER A 255 2.47 -10.87 -0.68
CA SER A 255 3.15 -9.88 0.18
C SER A 255 4.65 -10.12 0.28
N HIS A 256 5.08 -11.37 0.35
CA HIS A 256 6.49 -11.73 0.41
C HIS A 256 7.25 -11.33 -0.86
N ASP A 257 6.70 -11.65 -2.04
CA ASP A 257 7.33 -11.32 -3.34
C ASP A 257 7.46 -9.80 -3.53
N LEU A 258 6.43 -9.05 -3.08
CA LEU A 258 6.49 -7.60 -3.11
C LEU A 258 7.59 -7.05 -2.19
N VAL A 259 7.72 -7.60 -0.99
CA VAL A 259 8.75 -7.14 -0.03
C VAL A 259 10.16 -7.56 -0.48
N GLU A 260 10.30 -8.71 -1.15
CA GLU A 260 11.56 -9.05 -1.82
C GLU A 260 11.92 -8.02 -2.92
N ALA A 261 10.92 -7.55 -3.69
CA ALA A 261 11.15 -6.48 -4.66
C ALA A 261 11.57 -5.15 -4.00
N PHE A 262 11.10 -4.86 -2.77
CA PHE A 262 11.61 -3.70 -2.01
C PHE A 262 13.08 -3.81 -1.66
N TRP A 263 13.58 -5.01 -1.49
CA TRP A 263 14.97 -5.29 -1.11
C TRP A 263 15.93 -5.17 -2.29
N GLN A 264 15.50 -5.48 -3.52
CA GLN A 264 16.30 -5.38 -4.75
C GLN A 264 16.59 -3.92 -5.13
#